data_341207c2e1c03ff0cc2800049ed5381d
#
_entry.id   341207c2e1c03ff0cc2800049ed5381d
#
_cell.length_a   1.000
_cell.length_b   1.000
_cell.length_c   1.000
_cell.angle_alpha   90.00
_cell.angle_beta   90.00
_cell.angle_gamma   90.00
#
_symmetry.space_group_name_H-M   'P 1'
#
loop_
_entity.id
_entity.type
_entity.pdbx_description
1 polymer ?
#
loop_
_entity_poly.entity_id
_entity_poly.type
_entity_poly.pdbx_seq_one_letter_code
_entity_poly.pdbx_strand_id
1 'polypeptide(L)'
;MKSYEFTPERVCSRKITFDLDDEKKIHHLKFQGGCPGNLAAIARLLEGRSAKEAADILRGNECAGKGTSCADLLAHALDKALDGTL
;
A
#
# COMPACT_ATOMS: atom_id res chain seq x y z
N MET A 1 -14.40 3.21 10.11
CA MET A 1 -13.12 2.97 9.44
C MET A 1 -12.84 1.48 9.43
N LYS A 2 -12.36 0.95 8.32
CA LYS A 2 -12.13 -0.50 8.17
C LYS A 2 -10.64 -0.77 8.02
N SER A 3 -10.12 -1.74 8.76
CA SER A 3 -8.70 -2.09 8.74
C SER A 3 -8.42 -3.24 7.80
N TYR A 4 -7.30 -3.17 7.11
CA TYR A 4 -6.86 -4.18 6.15
C TYR A 4 -5.41 -4.58 6.40
N GLU A 5 -5.10 -5.82 6.04
CA GLU A 5 -3.76 -6.38 6.18
C GLU A 5 -3.41 -7.16 4.93
N PHE A 6 -2.22 -6.96 4.40
CA PHE A 6 -1.74 -7.63 3.20
C PHE A 6 -0.31 -8.09 3.40
N THR A 7 -0.03 -9.34 3.03
CA THR A 7 1.32 -9.90 3.13
C THR A 7 1.92 -9.99 1.72
N PRO A 8 2.83 -9.06 1.36
CA PRO A 8 3.43 -9.08 0.03
C PRO A 8 4.48 -10.18 -0.12
N GLU A 9 4.70 -10.57 -1.37
CA GLU A 9 5.74 -11.52 -1.74
C GLU A 9 6.78 -10.83 -2.61
N ARG A 10 8.01 -11.36 -2.63
CA ARG A 10 9.10 -10.91 -3.50
C ARG A 10 9.58 -9.47 -3.28
N VAL A 11 9.25 -8.89 -2.13
CA VAL A 11 9.72 -7.55 -1.76
C VAL A 11 10.23 -7.57 -0.33
N CYS A 12 10.86 -6.46 0.08
CA CYS A 12 11.47 -6.35 1.41
C CYS A 12 10.44 -6.33 2.54
N SER A 13 9.24 -5.82 2.30
CA SER A 13 8.22 -5.70 3.34
C SER A 13 7.62 -7.05 3.69
N ARG A 14 7.36 -7.27 4.98
CA ARG A 14 6.73 -8.50 5.45
C ARG A 14 5.22 -8.38 5.52
N LYS A 15 4.72 -7.17 5.76
CA LYS A 15 3.30 -6.92 5.95
C LYS A 15 2.99 -5.46 5.66
N ILE A 16 1.85 -5.24 5.06
CA ILE A 16 1.31 -3.90 4.83
C ILE A 16 -0.03 -3.83 5.53
N THR A 17 -0.22 -2.81 6.39
CA THR A 17 -1.49 -2.59 7.06
C THR A 17 -1.96 -1.16 6.79
N PHE A 18 -3.25 -0.98 6.65
CA PHE A 18 -3.85 0.33 6.45
C PHE A 18 -5.32 0.29 6.80
N ASP A 19 -5.90 1.48 7.03
CA ASP A 19 -7.32 1.63 7.26
C ASP A 19 -7.91 2.46 6.12
N LEU A 20 -9.16 2.21 5.77
CA LEU A 20 -9.92 3.04 4.84
C LEU A 20 -11.14 3.60 5.55
N ASP A 21 -11.36 4.91 5.41
CA ASP A 21 -12.56 5.54 5.96
C ASP A 21 -13.75 5.37 5.02
N ASP A 22 -14.89 5.97 5.38
CA ASP A 22 -16.12 5.86 4.59
C ASP A 22 -15.97 6.44 3.18
N GLU A 23 -15.03 7.35 2.99
CA GLU A 23 -14.73 7.96 1.69
C GLU A 23 -13.64 7.21 0.93
N LYS A 24 -13.18 6.08 1.47
CA LYS A 24 -12.11 5.27 0.88
C LYS A 24 -10.78 6.00 0.85
N LYS A 25 -10.51 6.81 1.87
CA LYS A 25 -9.21 7.46 2.04
C LYS A 25 -8.35 6.65 2.98
N ILE A 26 -7.04 6.64 2.71
CA ILE A 26 -6.07 5.83 3.42
C ILE A 26 -5.69 6.48 4.76
N HIS A 27 -5.66 5.67 5.82
CA HIS A 27 -5.20 6.10 7.14
C HIS A 27 -4.34 5.03 7.77
N HIS A 28 -3.38 5.45 8.59
CA HIS A 28 -2.54 4.54 9.39
C HIS A 28 -1.79 3.50 8.56
N LEU A 29 -1.36 3.89 7.36
CA LEU A 29 -0.58 2.99 6.51
C LEU A 29 0.76 2.68 7.16
N LYS A 30 1.07 1.39 7.28
CA LYS A 30 2.33 0.92 7.86
C LYS A 30 2.89 -0.23 7.06
N PHE A 31 4.21 -0.27 6.96
CA PHE A 31 4.94 -1.37 6.37
C PHE A 31 5.81 -2.02 7.45
N GLN A 32 5.80 -3.33 7.52
CA GLN A 32 6.72 -4.07 8.40
C GLN A 32 7.86 -4.60 7.56
N GLY A 33 9.10 -4.30 7.97
CA GLY A 33 10.30 -4.66 7.22
C GLY A 33 10.53 -3.75 6.02
N GLY A 34 11.45 -4.14 5.16
CA GLY A 34 11.76 -3.39 3.94
C GLY A 34 12.66 -2.19 4.18
N CYS A 35 12.49 -1.16 3.37
CA CYS A 35 13.28 0.08 3.41
C CYS A 35 12.58 1.09 4.31
N PRO A 36 12.91 1.14 5.61
CA PRO A 36 12.10 1.90 6.57
C PRO A 36 11.96 3.39 6.24
N GLY A 37 13.01 4.01 5.73
CA GLY A 37 12.95 5.43 5.37
C GLY A 37 11.98 5.70 4.22
N ASN A 38 12.12 4.94 3.14
CA ASN A 38 11.27 5.11 1.96
C ASN A 38 9.82 4.74 2.23
N LEU A 39 9.60 3.65 2.96
CA LEU A 39 8.24 3.19 3.26
C LEU A 39 7.53 4.13 4.23
N ALA A 40 8.26 4.69 5.19
CA ALA A 40 7.71 5.70 6.09
C ALA A 40 7.29 6.95 5.32
N ALA A 41 8.10 7.37 4.34
CA ALA A 41 7.77 8.52 3.50
C ALA A 41 6.50 8.28 2.69
N ILE A 42 6.37 7.08 2.10
CA ILE A 42 5.16 6.70 1.36
C ILE A 42 3.94 6.73 2.27
N ALA A 43 4.06 6.18 3.48
CA ALA A 43 2.96 6.18 4.44
C ALA A 43 2.50 7.59 4.79
N ARG A 44 3.44 8.50 4.98
CA ARG A 44 3.13 9.90 5.30
C ARG A 44 2.48 10.63 4.12
N LEU A 45 2.97 10.38 2.91
CA LEU A 45 2.42 11.01 1.71
C LEU A 45 1.00 10.53 1.41
N LEU A 46 0.68 9.30 1.73
CA LEU A 46 -0.63 8.71 1.41
C LEU A 46 -1.68 8.90 2.50
N GLU A 47 -1.29 9.38 3.67
CA GLU A 47 -2.25 9.62 4.76
C GLU A 47 -3.36 10.58 4.28
N GLY A 48 -4.60 10.15 4.36
CA GLY A 48 -5.75 10.95 3.93
C GLY A 48 -5.98 11.00 2.42
N ARG A 49 -5.18 10.27 1.63
CA ARG A 49 -5.34 10.22 0.17
C ARG A 49 -6.35 9.17 -0.25
N SER A 50 -7.00 9.40 -1.40
CA SER A 50 -7.90 8.42 -2.00
C SER A 50 -7.15 7.12 -2.32
N ALA A 51 -7.68 5.99 -1.88
CA ALA A 51 -7.06 4.68 -2.15
C ALA A 51 -7.00 4.39 -3.65
N LYS A 52 -8.05 4.73 -4.40
CA LYS A 52 -8.09 4.54 -5.85
C LYS A 52 -7.01 5.35 -6.55
N GLU A 53 -6.89 6.62 -6.17
CA GLU A 53 -5.90 7.53 -6.76
C GLU A 53 -4.48 7.05 -6.45
N ALA A 54 -4.22 6.65 -5.21
CA ALA A 54 -2.93 6.12 -4.81
C ALA A 54 -2.59 4.84 -5.57
N ALA A 55 -3.55 3.93 -5.71
CA ALA A 55 -3.35 2.69 -6.45
C ALA A 55 -3.03 2.96 -7.93
N ASP A 56 -3.73 3.91 -8.55
CA ASP A 56 -3.48 4.25 -9.95
C ASP A 56 -2.08 4.82 -10.16
N ILE A 57 -1.59 5.62 -9.21
CA ILE A 57 -0.25 6.21 -9.30
C ILE A 57 0.84 5.16 -9.07
N LEU A 58 0.66 4.27 -8.12
CA LEU A 58 1.70 3.34 -7.70
C LEU A 58 1.74 2.03 -8.49
N ARG A 59 0.67 1.71 -9.20
CA ARG A 59 0.60 0.46 -9.96
C ARG A 59 1.69 0.41 -11.03
N GLY A 60 2.44 -0.70 -11.04
CA GLY A 60 3.52 -0.87 -12.00
C GLY A 60 4.86 -0.28 -11.59
N ASN A 61 4.95 0.32 -10.39
CA ASN A 61 6.20 0.85 -9.90
C ASN A 61 7.13 -0.30 -9.50
N GLU A 62 8.24 -0.47 -10.23
CA GLU A 62 9.18 -1.55 -10.01
C GLU A 62 10.32 -1.16 -9.09
N CYS A 63 10.88 -2.16 -8.39
CA CYS A 63 12.04 -1.98 -7.54
C CYS A 63 13.20 -2.82 -8.10
N ALA A 64 14.23 -2.16 -8.59
CA ALA A 64 15.47 -2.79 -9.05
C ALA A 64 15.24 -3.94 -10.06
N GLY A 65 14.29 -3.79 -10.95
CA GLY A 65 14.05 -4.77 -12.01
C GLY A 65 13.37 -6.07 -11.57
N LYS A 66 12.79 -6.08 -10.36
CA LYS A 66 12.08 -7.27 -9.86
C LYS A 66 10.68 -7.44 -10.42
N GLY A 67 10.23 -6.54 -11.27
CA GLY A 67 8.88 -6.56 -11.81
C GLY A 67 7.81 -6.07 -10.85
N THR A 68 8.18 -5.73 -9.62
CA THR A 68 7.28 -5.24 -8.59
C THR A 68 8.06 -4.47 -7.52
N SER A 69 7.35 -3.84 -6.60
CA SER A 69 7.94 -3.13 -5.47
C SER A 69 6.93 -3.11 -4.33
N CYS A 70 7.35 -2.63 -3.16
CA CYS A 70 6.42 -2.41 -2.05
C CYS A 70 5.30 -1.46 -2.46
N ALA A 71 5.61 -0.43 -3.25
CA ALA A 71 4.62 0.52 -3.74
C ALA A 71 3.62 -0.15 -4.71
N ASP A 72 4.12 -0.97 -5.64
CA ASP A 72 3.27 -1.70 -6.57
C ASP A 72 2.35 -2.68 -5.83
N LEU A 73 2.90 -3.40 -4.86
CA LEU A 73 2.11 -4.33 -4.06
C LEU A 73 1.10 -3.62 -3.17
N LEU A 74 1.42 -2.43 -2.68
CA LEU A 74 0.44 -1.60 -1.98
C LEU A 74 -0.72 -1.25 -2.92
N ALA A 75 -0.43 -0.91 -4.18
CA ALA A 75 -1.47 -0.63 -5.16
C ALA A 75 -2.39 -1.84 -5.34
N HIS A 76 -1.83 -3.04 -5.43
CA HIS A 76 -2.62 -4.27 -5.52
C HIS A 76 -3.46 -4.50 -4.27
N ALA A 77 -2.91 -4.24 -3.09
CA ALA A 77 -3.64 -4.36 -1.84
C ALA A 77 -4.81 -3.37 -1.77
N LEU A 78 -4.59 -2.14 -2.21
CA LEU A 78 -5.63 -1.11 -2.26
C LEU A 78 -6.74 -1.51 -3.23
N ASP A 79 -6.39 -2.04 -4.41
CA ASP A 79 -7.37 -2.52 -5.38
C ASP A 79 -8.23 -3.63 -4.77
N LYS A 80 -7.64 -4.58 -4.09
CA LYS A 80 -8.37 -5.67 -3.44
C LYS A 80 -9.27 -5.17 -2.32
N ALA A 81 -8.81 -4.20 -1.55
CA ALA A 81 -9.62 -3.61 -0.50
C ALA A 81 -10.84 -2.89 -1.07
N LEU A 82 -10.66 -2.17 -2.18
CA LEU A 82 -11.74 -1.44 -2.86
C LEU A 82 -12.76 -2.40 -3.49
N ASP A 83 -12.28 -3.55 -3.98
CA ASP A 83 -13.13 -4.59 -4.57
C ASP A 83 -13.84 -5.45 -3.53
N GLY A 84 -13.42 -5.37 -2.28
CA GLY A 84 -13.96 -6.20 -1.21
C GLY A 84 -13.37 -7.61 -1.16
N THR A 85 -12.24 -7.85 -1.83
CA THR A 85 -11.58 -9.16 -1.86
C THR A 85 -10.46 -9.32 -0.84
N LEU A 86 -10.09 -8.27 -0.16
CA LEU A 86 -9.05 -8.29 0.87
C LEU A 86 -9.65 -8.41 2.27
#